data_dc3d7024982e87a16e05d20148063192
#
_entry.id   dc3d7024982e87a16e05d20148063192
#
_cell.length_a   1.000
_cell.length_b   1.000
_cell.length_c   1.000
_cell.angle_alpha   90.00
_cell.angle_beta   90.00
_cell.angle_gamma   90.00
#
_symmetry.space_group_name_H-M   'P 1'
#
loop_
_entity.id
_entity.type
_entity.pdbx_description
1 polymer ?
#
loop_
_entity_poly.entity_id
_entity_poly.type
_entity_poly.pdbx_seq_one_letter_code
_entity_poly.pdbx_strand_id
1 'polypeptide(L)'
;MPGNEVFALKNISVLGSTGSIGTQTLDVVRKNNDIKVVALSAGNNVELLEQQVREFRPLFVSMADDKALARLRARLSDVTGIEYGTGMDGLIHAAAMEQAEIVVTAVVGMMGIVPTIEAINAGKDIALANKETLVTAGHIIMKLAAEKGVRILPVDSEHSAIFQCLNGERQNKIHKILLTASGGPFRGRTIEQMSDIKVEDALKHPNWAMGRKITIDSSTMVNKGLEVMEARWLFGVELDQVQVVVRSEERRVGKECRSRWSPYH
;
A
#
# COMPACT_ATOMS: atom_id res chain seq x y z
N MET A 1 10.50 1.22 37.01
CA MET A 1 9.54 1.94 36.17
C MET A 1 10.13 1.98 34.77
N PRO A 2 9.55 1.30 33.75
CA PRO A 2 10.03 1.46 32.39
C PRO A 2 9.73 2.90 31.96
N GLY A 3 10.77 3.59 31.49
CA GLY A 3 10.67 4.97 31.03
C GLY A 3 9.64 5.06 29.90
N ASN A 4 8.79 6.08 29.93
CA ASN A 4 7.99 6.49 28.79
C ASN A 4 8.98 6.88 27.66
N GLU A 5 9.30 5.95 26.78
CA GLU A 5 9.83 6.30 25.46
C GLU A 5 8.72 7.11 24.78
N VAL A 6 8.89 8.41 24.73
CA VAL A 6 8.05 9.28 23.91
C VAL A 6 8.41 8.96 22.47
N PHE A 7 7.67 8.04 21.87
CA PHE A 7 7.80 7.78 20.43
C PHE A 7 7.52 9.10 19.70
N ALA A 8 8.47 9.54 18.88
CA ALA A 8 8.30 10.74 18.08
C ALA A 8 7.07 10.57 17.20
N LEU A 9 6.16 11.55 17.23
CA LEU A 9 4.94 11.56 16.44
C LEU A 9 5.31 11.50 14.94
N LYS A 10 4.82 10.49 14.22
CA LYS A 10 5.05 10.30 12.80
C LYS A 10 3.92 10.93 11.98
N ASN A 11 4.26 11.91 11.18
CA ASN A 11 3.32 12.56 10.28
C ASN A 11 3.24 11.80 8.95
N ILE A 12 2.02 11.43 8.57
CA ILE A 12 1.80 10.70 7.32
C ILE A 12 0.86 11.44 6.36
N SER A 13 1.15 11.32 5.06
CA SER A 13 0.24 11.64 3.97
C SER A 13 -0.32 10.35 3.39
N VAL A 14 -1.64 10.28 3.13
CA VAL A 14 -2.29 9.08 2.58
C VAL A 14 -2.90 9.39 1.21
N LEU A 15 -2.26 8.88 0.17
CA LEU A 15 -2.74 9.00 -1.21
C LEU A 15 -3.70 7.85 -1.51
N GLY A 16 -4.96 8.17 -1.79
CA GLY A 16 -6.02 7.18 -2.00
C GLY A 16 -6.67 6.70 -0.71
N SER A 17 -6.92 7.61 0.22
CA SER A 17 -7.40 7.32 1.59
C SER A 17 -8.76 6.62 1.65
N THR A 18 -9.61 6.77 0.64
CA THR A 18 -10.94 6.14 0.56
C THR A 18 -10.92 4.76 -0.11
N GLY A 19 -9.75 4.31 -0.59
CA GLY A 19 -9.56 2.97 -1.12
C GLY A 19 -9.38 1.91 -0.01
N SER A 20 -9.31 0.64 -0.42
CA SER A 20 -9.16 -0.49 0.53
C SER A 20 -7.94 -0.35 1.44
N ILE A 21 -6.77 -0.06 0.89
CA ILE A 21 -5.54 0.11 1.68
C ILE A 21 -5.57 1.43 2.46
N GLY A 22 -6.08 2.51 1.84
CA GLY A 22 -6.20 3.79 2.52
C GLY A 22 -7.05 3.73 3.78
N THR A 23 -8.22 3.07 3.74
CA THR A 23 -9.08 2.88 4.91
C THR A 23 -8.40 2.02 5.97
N GLN A 24 -7.73 0.93 5.59
CA GLN A 24 -6.95 0.10 6.52
C GLN A 24 -5.79 0.87 7.15
N THR A 25 -5.12 1.75 6.38
CA THR A 25 -4.09 2.65 6.93
C THR A 25 -4.68 3.54 8.04
N LEU A 26 -5.84 4.14 7.79
CA LEU A 26 -6.50 4.97 8.80
C LEU A 26 -6.98 4.15 10.01
N ASP A 27 -7.36 2.88 9.84
CA ASP A 27 -7.64 1.98 10.97
C ASP A 27 -6.39 1.70 11.83
N VAL A 28 -5.21 1.64 11.21
CA VAL A 28 -3.94 1.57 11.96
C VAL A 28 -3.69 2.87 12.72
N VAL A 29 -3.90 4.03 12.09
CA VAL A 29 -3.75 5.34 12.75
C VAL A 29 -4.65 5.46 13.99
N ARG A 30 -5.93 5.03 13.89
CA ARG A 30 -6.86 5.05 15.03
C ARG A 30 -6.36 4.26 16.25
N LYS A 31 -5.55 3.23 16.02
CA LYS A 31 -5.04 2.34 17.08
C LYS A 31 -3.67 2.74 17.61
N ASN A 32 -3.06 3.78 17.02
CA ASN A 32 -1.71 4.21 17.36
C ASN A 32 -1.69 5.73 17.63
N ASN A 33 -1.25 6.13 18.79
CA ASN A 33 -1.21 7.54 19.20
C ASN A 33 0.04 8.28 18.71
N ASP A 34 0.97 7.58 18.08
CA ASP A 34 2.24 8.09 17.55
C ASP A 34 2.20 8.42 16.06
N ILE A 35 1.02 8.32 15.42
CA ILE A 35 0.82 8.59 14.00
C ILE A 35 -0.22 9.70 13.82
N LYS A 36 0.12 10.72 13.05
CA LYS A 36 -0.78 11.82 12.68
C LYS A 36 -0.94 11.92 11.18
N VAL A 37 -2.18 12.04 10.72
CA VAL A 37 -2.49 12.29 9.31
C VAL A 37 -2.39 13.79 9.03
N VAL A 38 -1.52 14.19 8.09
CA VAL A 38 -1.35 15.58 7.68
C VAL A 38 -1.95 15.88 6.31
N ALA A 39 -2.06 14.88 5.43
CA ALA A 39 -2.74 15.03 4.15
C ALA A 39 -3.55 13.78 3.78
N LEU A 40 -4.67 14.01 3.13
CA LEU A 40 -5.53 12.97 2.55
C LEU A 40 -5.81 13.27 1.08
N SER A 41 -5.71 12.27 0.23
CA SER A 41 -6.23 12.38 -1.14
C SER A 41 -7.20 11.25 -1.46
N ALA A 42 -8.22 11.56 -2.26
CA ALA A 42 -9.21 10.58 -2.70
C ALA A 42 -9.62 10.79 -4.16
N GLY A 43 -10.21 9.75 -4.75
CA GLY A 43 -10.89 9.85 -6.05
C GLY A 43 -12.18 10.65 -5.94
N ASN A 44 -13.32 9.99 -6.08
CA ASN A 44 -14.65 10.62 -6.14
C ASN A 44 -15.55 10.31 -4.93
N ASN A 45 -15.05 9.58 -3.92
CA ASN A 45 -15.82 9.22 -2.73
C ASN A 45 -15.82 10.38 -1.72
N VAL A 46 -16.64 11.37 -1.99
CA VAL A 46 -16.78 12.61 -1.19
C VAL A 46 -17.28 12.30 0.23
N GLU A 47 -18.24 11.39 0.35
CA GLU A 47 -18.90 11.07 1.62
C GLU A 47 -17.92 10.45 2.62
N LEU A 48 -17.11 9.49 2.17
CA LEU A 48 -16.12 8.86 3.03
C LEU A 48 -14.96 9.80 3.34
N LEU A 49 -14.52 10.60 2.35
CA LEU A 49 -13.45 11.57 2.59
C LEU A 49 -13.88 12.65 3.59
N GLU A 50 -15.13 13.13 3.54
CA GLU A 50 -15.66 14.05 4.56
C GLU A 50 -15.54 13.47 5.97
N GLN A 51 -15.95 12.21 6.16
CA GLN A 51 -15.83 11.54 7.46
C GLN A 51 -14.36 11.49 7.93
N GLN A 52 -13.45 11.10 7.04
CA GLN A 52 -12.01 11.05 7.33
C GLN A 52 -11.46 12.43 7.67
N VAL A 53 -11.86 13.48 6.95
CA VAL A 53 -11.43 14.86 7.23
C VAL A 53 -11.92 15.35 8.60
N ARG A 54 -13.17 15.07 8.94
CA ARG A 54 -13.74 15.44 10.26
C ARG A 54 -13.03 14.73 11.40
N GLU A 55 -12.64 13.47 11.19
CA GLU A 55 -11.98 12.65 12.20
C GLU A 55 -10.50 13.02 12.37
N PHE A 56 -9.74 13.04 11.27
CA PHE A 56 -8.27 13.17 11.33
C PHE A 56 -7.77 14.62 11.26
N ARG A 57 -8.62 15.57 10.86
CA ARG A 57 -8.28 17.00 10.75
C ARG A 57 -6.95 17.24 10.01
N PRO A 58 -6.78 16.75 8.78
CA PRO A 58 -5.57 16.98 8.01
C PRO A 58 -5.38 18.47 7.68
N LEU A 59 -4.16 18.84 7.35
CA LEU A 59 -3.84 20.19 6.89
C LEU A 59 -4.16 20.39 5.40
N PHE A 60 -4.09 19.31 4.62
CA PHE A 60 -4.34 19.33 3.18
C PHE A 60 -5.24 18.18 2.73
N VAL A 61 -6.12 18.47 1.79
CA VAL A 61 -7.02 17.49 1.19
C VAL A 61 -7.10 17.67 -0.32
N SER A 62 -7.01 16.58 -1.08
CA SER A 62 -7.20 16.62 -2.53
C SER A 62 -8.22 15.60 -3.04
N MET A 63 -8.89 15.99 -4.12
CA MET A 63 -9.85 15.16 -4.85
C MET A 63 -9.39 14.97 -6.30
N ALA A 64 -9.95 13.97 -7.00
CA ALA A 64 -9.58 13.68 -8.38
C ALA A 64 -9.88 14.83 -9.34
N ASP A 65 -10.95 15.59 -9.10
CA ASP A 65 -11.36 16.71 -9.95
C ASP A 65 -12.08 17.83 -9.17
N ASP A 66 -12.25 18.97 -9.84
CA ASP A 66 -12.87 20.16 -9.25
C ASP A 66 -14.34 19.97 -8.87
N LYS A 67 -15.09 19.09 -9.56
CA LYS A 67 -16.49 18.81 -9.23
C LYS A 67 -16.59 18.06 -7.92
N ALA A 68 -15.76 17.04 -7.73
CA ALA A 68 -15.68 16.29 -6.48
C ALA A 68 -15.21 17.20 -5.34
N LEU A 69 -14.22 18.06 -5.59
CA LEU A 69 -13.73 19.03 -4.59
C LEU A 69 -14.82 20.04 -4.20
N ALA A 70 -15.55 20.60 -5.16
CA ALA A 70 -16.63 21.55 -4.86
C ALA A 70 -17.70 20.92 -3.96
N ARG A 71 -18.07 19.66 -4.21
CA ARG A 71 -18.99 18.90 -3.36
C ARG A 71 -18.43 18.71 -1.95
N LEU A 72 -17.15 18.34 -1.83
CA LEU A 72 -16.48 18.16 -0.54
C LEU A 72 -16.46 19.48 0.26
N ARG A 73 -16.05 20.59 -0.36
CA ARG A 73 -15.99 21.91 0.28
C ARG A 73 -17.36 22.39 0.79
N ALA A 74 -18.42 22.14 0.02
CA ALA A 74 -19.77 22.47 0.45
C ALA A 74 -20.16 21.69 1.74
N ARG A 75 -19.74 20.43 1.85
CA ARG A 75 -20.02 19.58 3.03
C ARG A 75 -19.13 19.93 4.23
N LEU A 76 -17.95 20.48 4.00
CA LEU A 76 -16.97 20.87 5.03
C LEU A 76 -16.98 22.39 5.31
N SER A 77 -18.05 23.11 4.97
CA SER A 77 -18.15 24.57 5.13
C SER A 77 -17.98 25.03 6.58
N ASP A 78 -18.21 24.14 7.54
CA ASP A 78 -18.03 24.34 8.98
C ASP A 78 -16.60 23.98 9.48
N VAL A 79 -15.74 23.43 8.60
CA VAL A 79 -14.39 23.00 8.94
C VAL A 79 -13.38 24.00 8.37
N THR A 80 -12.55 24.57 9.22
CA THR A 80 -11.52 25.59 8.84
C THR A 80 -10.12 25.02 8.96
N GLY A 81 -9.14 25.71 8.36
CA GLY A 81 -7.72 25.37 8.48
C GLY A 81 -7.27 24.24 7.55
N ILE A 82 -8.04 23.94 6.51
CA ILE A 82 -7.70 22.93 5.50
C ILE A 82 -7.38 23.61 4.18
N GLU A 83 -6.26 23.26 3.60
CA GLU A 83 -5.91 23.59 2.21
C GLU A 83 -6.45 22.50 1.26
N TYR A 84 -6.79 22.89 0.03
CA TYR A 84 -7.43 22.00 -0.92
C TYR A 84 -6.74 22.01 -2.27
N GLY A 85 -6.69 20.83 -2.93
CA GLY A 85 -6.17 20.65 -4.28
C GLY A 85 -6.98 19.64 -5.09
N THR A 86 -6.72 19.60 -6.40
CA THR A 86 -7.37 18.68 -7.33
C THR A 86 -6.39 18.04 -8.30
N GLY A 87 -6.78 16.94 -8.88
CA GLY A 87 -6.06 16.28 -9.95
C GLY A 87 -4.66 15.81 -9.56
N MET A 88 -3.77 15.78 -10.54
CA MET A 88 -2.39 15.36 -10.33
C MET A 88 -1.62 16.36 -9.46
N ASP A 89 -1.82 17.64 -9.63
CA ASP A 89 -1.14 18.70 -8.84
C ASP A 89 -1.51 18.57 -7.35
N GLY A 90 -2.79 18.35 -7.04
CA GLY A 90 -3.23 18.10 -5.67
C GLY A 90 -2.65 16.80 -5.09
N LEU A 91 -2.49 15.76 -5.91
CA LEU A 91 -1.89 14.50 -5.48
C LEU A 91 -0.39 14.67 -5.22
N ILE A 92 0.32 15.39 -6.08
CA ILE A 92 1.75 15.73 -5.90
C ILE A 92 1.94 16.58 -4.65
N HIS A 93 1.12 17.61 -4.44
CA HIS A 93 1.21 18.44 -3.25
C HIS A 93 1.03 17.64 -1.97
N ALA A 94 0.03 16.75 -1.92
CA ALA A 94 -0.17 15.84 -0.78
C ALA A 94 1.05 14.92 -0.56
N ALA A 95 1.70 14.46 -1.63
CA ALA A 95 2.86 13.58 -1.58
C ALA A 95 4.13 14.29 -1.10
N ALA A 96 4.34 15.54 -1.51
CA ALA A 96 5.55 16.32 -1.23
C ALA A 96 5.40 17.25 0.00
N MET A 97 4.29 17.21 0.71
CA MET A 97 3.96 18.10 1.81
C MET A 97 5.07 18.12 2.86
N GLU A 98 5.53 19.32 3.25
CA GLU A 98 6.67 19.50 4.15
C GLU A 98 6.48 18.78 5.48
N GLN A 99 5.28 18.82 6.03
CA GLN A 99 4.93 18.26 7.33
C GLN A 99 4.86 16.72 7.32
N ALA A 100 4.77 16.07 6.15
CA ALA A 100 4.76 14.62 6.06
C ALA A 100 6.17 14.05 6.18
N GLU A 101 6.35 12.99 6.93
CA GLU A 101 7.58 12.19 6.99
C GLU A 101 7.46 10.94 6.12
N ILE A 102 6.26 10.34 6.09
CA ILE A 102 5.97 9.12 5.34
C ILE A 102 4.77 9.36 4.42
N VAL A 103 4.87 8.88 3.19
CA VAL A 103 3.78 8.92 2.22
C VAL A 103 3.28 7.51 1.95
N VAL A 104 2.01 7.25 2.26
CA VAL A 104 1.34 6.00 1.93
C VAL A 104 0.75 6.11 0.53
N THR A 105 1.29 5.38 -0.43
CA THR A 105 0.84 5.40 -1.82
C THR A 105 -0.19 4.30 -2.07
N ALA A 106 -1.46 4.57 -1.79
CA ALA A 106 -2.58 3.63 -1.94
C ALA A 106 -3.49 3.95 -3.15
N VAL A 107 -2.98 4.69 -4.11
CA VAL A 107 -3.64 4.92 -5.41
C VAL A 107 -3.49 3.71 -6.33
N VAL A 108 -4.31 3.62 -7.36
CA VAL A 108 -4.35 2.47 -8.27
C VAL A 108 -3.67 2.80 -9.59
N GLY A 109 -2.95 1.83 -10.17
CA GLY A 109 -2.34 1.93 -11.49
C GLY A 109 -1.16 2.91 -11.53
N MET A 110 -0.87 3.45 -12.70
CA MET A 110 0.31 4.30 -12.92
C MET A 110 0.21 5.71 -12.33
N MET A 111 -0.96 6.09 -11.81
CA MET A 111 -1.14 7.41 -11.16
C MET A 111 -0.24 7.62 -9.94
N GLY A 112 0.26 6.55 -9.33
CA GLY A 112 1.16 6.63 -8.19
C GLY A 112 2.61 6.98 -8.53
N ILE A 113 3.04 6.86 -9.79
CA ILE A 113 4.45 7.01 -10.18
C ILE A 113 4.96 8.43 -9.91
N VAL A 114 4.29 9.44 -10.49
CA VAL A 114 4.72 10.84 -10.38
C VAL A 114 4.68 11.33 -8.93
N PRO A 115 3.58 11.14 -8.17
CA PRO A 115 3.56 11.53 -6.76
C PRO A 115 4.62 10.82 -5.91
N THR A 116 4.95 9.56 -6.21
CA THR A 116 6.02 8.83 -5.52
C THR A 116 7.39 9.44 -5.80
N ILE A 117 7.67 9.82 -7.05
CA ILE A 117 8.91 10.51 -7.43
C ILE A 117 9.03 11.85 -6.68
N GLU A 118 7.97 12.63 -6.64
CA GLU A 118 7.97 13.93 -5.96
C GLU A 118 8.09 13.80 -4.44
N ALA A 119 7.47 12.77 -3.84
CA ALA A 119 7.66 12.45 -2.43
C ALA A 119 9.13 12.10 -2.11
N ILE A 120 9.75 11.27 -2.94
CA ILE A 120 11.18 10.91 -2.80
C ILE A 120 12.07 12.15 -2.97
N ASN A 121 11.80 13.00 -3.97
CA ASN A 121 12.50 14.27 -4.17
C ASN A 121 12.41 15.19 -2.94
N ALA A 122 11.26 15.18 -2.26
CA ALA A 122 11.01 15.91 -1.02
C ALA A 122 11.57 15.21 0.23
N GLY A 123 12.31 14.09 0.09
CA GLY A 123 12.94 13.38 1.20
C GLY A 123 11.98 12.58 2.07
N LYS A 124 10.84 12.14 1.53
CA LYS A 124 9.84 11.37 2.28
C LYS A 124 10.05 9.88 2.14
N ASP A 125 9.93 9.13 3.23
CA ASP A 125 9.83 7.67 3.18
C ASP A 125 8.51 7.25 2.52
N ILE A 126 8.53 6.18 1.76
CA ILE A 126 7.38 5.70 1.00
C ILE A 126 6.87 4.39 1.59
N ALA A 127 5.64 4.39 2.11
CA ALA A 127 4.88 3.17 2.40
C ALA A 127 4.13 2.76 1.12
N LEU A 128 4.75 1.87 0.34
CA LEU A 128 4.33 1.56 -1.02
C LEU A 128 3.27 0.45 -1.03
N ALA A 129 2.03 0.81 -1.35
CA ALA A 129 0.95 -0.13 -1.62
C ALA A 129 0.63 -0.25 -3.14
N ASN A 130 1.04 0.74 -3.93
CA ASN A 130 0.86 0.76 -5.37
C ASN A 130 2.00 0.00 -6.06
N LYS A 131 1.82 -1.30 -6.26
CA LYS A 131 2.85 -2.17 -6.86
C LYS A 131 3.21 -1.80 -8.30
N GLU A 132 2.26 -1.23 -9.05
CA GLU A 132 2.47 -0.79 -10.43
C GLU A 132 3.59 0.27 -10.54
N THR A 133 3.81 1.03 -9.49
CA THR A 133 4.93 1.99 -9.41
C THR A 133 6.29 1.31 -9.60
N LEU A 134 6.56 0.21 -8.90
CA LEU A 134 7.81 -0.53 -9.06
C LEU A 134 7.82 -1.42 -10.31
N VAL A 135 6.70 -2.01 -10.66
CA VAL A 135 6.60 -2.82 -11.88
C VAL A 135 6.96 -2.01 -13.13
N THR A 136 6.48 -0.77 -13.20
CA THR A 136 6.67 0.10 -14.37
C THR A 136 7.96 0.94 -14.29
N ALA A 137 8.25 1.47 -13.13
CA ALA A 137 9.32 2.47 -12.93
C ALA A 137 10.33 2.09 -11.83
N GLY A 138 10.44 0.80 -11.47
CA GLY A 138 11.29 0.35 -10.37
C GLY A 138 12.75 0.78 -10.49
N HIS A 139 13.30 0.74 -11.71
CA HIS A 139 14.68 1.19 -11.97
C HIS A 139 14.89 2.69 -11.70
N ILE A 140 13.86 3.52 -11.90
CA ILE A 140 13.89 4.96 -11.59
C ILE A 140 13.70 5.17 -10.09
N ILE A 141 12.65 4.57 -9.53
CA ILE A 141 12.21 4.76 -8.14
C ILE A 141 13.30 4.30 -7.16
N MET A 142 13.84 3.08 -7.33
CA MET A 142 14.83 2.54 -6.41
C MET A 142 16.17 3.30 -6.48
N LYS A 143 16.57 3.71 -7.69
CA LYS A 143 17.77 4.55 -7.87
C LYS A 143 17.59 5.91 -7.17
N LEU A 144 16.47 6.59 -7.41
CA LEU A 144 16.19 7.89 -6.82
C LEU A 144 16.08 7.79 -5.28
N ALA A 145 15.43 6.76 -4.77
CA ALA A 145 15.33 6.51 -3.33
C ALA A 145 16.70 6.33 -2.67
N ALA A 146 17.60 5.57 -3.33
CA ALA A 146 18.99 5.41 -2.87
C ALA A 146 19.76 6.73 -2.90
N GLU A 147 19.66 7.52 -3.97
CA GLU A 147 20.30 8.83 -4.09
C GLU A 147 19.82 9.83 -3.03
N LYS A 148 18.54 9.80 -2.68
CA LYS A 148 17.95 10.69 -1.67
C LYS A 148 18.04 10.14 -0.23
N GLY A 149 18.47 8.88 -0.05
CA GLY A 149 18.54 8.24 1.26
C GLY A 149 17.19 7.98 1.90
N VAL A 150 16.10 7.86 1.12
CA VAL A 150 14.74 7.57 1.60
C VAL A 150 14.45 6.08 1.49
N ARG A 151 13.55 5.59 2.34
CA ARG A 151 13.19 4.17 2.40
C ARG A 151 11.92 3.90 1.59
N ILE A 152 11.93 2.79 0.88
CA ILE A 152 10.71 2.21 0.28
C ILE A 152 10.26 1.05 1.17
N LEU A 153 9.14 1.23 1.85
CA LEU A 153 8.57 0.27 2.81
C LEU A 153 7.40 -0.45 2.15
N PRO A 154 7.47 -1.77 1.95
CA PRO A 154 6.39 -2.50 1.29
C PRO A 154 5.16 -2.60 2.19
N VAL A 155 3.98 -2.30 1.63
CA VAL A 155 2.67 -2.46 2.28
C VAL A 155 1.99 -3.75 1.86
N ASP A 156 2.26 -4.23 0.64
CA ASP A 156 1.78 -5.54 0.18
C ASP A 156 2.16 -6.64 1.17
N SER A 157 1.21 -7.51 1.51
CA SER A 157 1.34 -8.46 2.62
C SER A 157 2.52 -9.41 2.48
N GLU A 158 2.75 -9.96 1.29
CA GLU A 158 3.85 -10.87 1.01
C GLU A 158 5.21 -10.16 1.10
N HIS A 159 5.31 -8.98 0.51
CA HIS A 159 6.53 -8.20 0.55
C HIS A 159 6.82 -7.65 1.95
N SER A 160 5.80 -7.25 2.69
CA SER A 160 5.93 -6.85 4.09
C SER A 160 6.45 -8.01 4.95
N ALA A 161 5.97 -9.24 4.72
CA ALA A 161 6.45 -10.42 5.42
C ALA A 161 7.92 -10.71 5.10
N ILE A 162 8.31 -10.63 3.81
CA ILE A 162 9.72 -10.78 3.39
C ILE A 162 10.59 -9.70 4.03
N PHE A 163 10.15 -8.44 3.99
CA PHE A 163 10.84 -7.31 4.59
C PHE A 163 11.09 -7.53 6.09
N GLN A 164 10.08 -8.02 6.82
CA GLN A 164 10.22 -8.35 8.25
C GLN A 164 11.21 -9.50 8.49
N CYS A 165 11.22 -10.52 7.63
CA CYS A 165 12.19 -11.63 7.71
C CYS A 165 13.64 -11.17 7.49
N LEU A 166 13.83 -10.13 6.67
CA LEU A 166 15.15 -9.57 6.38
C LEU A 166 15.61 -8.53 7.43
N ASN A 167 14.76 -8.20 8.38
CA ASN A 167 15.08 -7.22 9.41
C ASN A 167 16.18 -7.78 10.35
N GLY A 168 17.32 -7.13 10.38
CA GLY A 168 18.50 -7.61 11.10
C GLY A 168 19.50 -8.44 10.26
N GLU A 169 19.09 -8.94 9.09
CA GLU A 169 19.90 -9.84 8.24
C GLU A 169 20.66 -9.11 7.11
N ARG A 170 20.98 -7.85 7.29
CA ARG A 170 21.56 -6.96 6.24
C ARG A 170 22.87 -7.45 5.64
N GLN A 171 23.62 -8.33 6.32
CA GLN A 171 24.89 -8.86 5.86
C GLN A 171 24.77 -10.13 5.02
N ASN A 172 23.63 -10.79 5.07
CA ASN A 172 23.40 -12.05 4.37
C ASN A 172 22.80 -11.82 2.99
N LYS A 173 23.36 -12.48 1.98
CA LYS A 173 22.80 -12.47 0.63
C LYS A 173 21.54 -13.34 0.59
N ILE A 174 20.49 -12.84 -0.04
CA ILE A 174 19.29 -13.62 -0.30
C ILE A 174 19.63 -14.72 -1.31
N HIS A 175 19.50 -15.97 -0.91
CA HIS A 175 19.65 -17.10 -1.81
C HIS A 175 18.41 -17.27 -2.69
N LYS A 176 17.22 -17.28 -2.06
CA LYS A 176 15.94 -17.43 -2.74
C LYS A 176 14.80 -16.83 -1.93
N ILE A 177 13.82 -16.24 -2.62
CA ILE A 177 12.56 -15.80 -2.08
C ILE A 177 11.48 -16.82 -2.46
N LEU A 178 10.76 -17.36 -1.47
CA LEU A 178 9.58 -18.20 -1.66
C LEU A 178 8.34 -17.32 -1.51
N LEU A 179 7.81 -16.86 -2.63
CA LEU A 179 6.65 -15.97 -2.69
C LEU A 179 5.36 -16.80 -2.67
N THR A 180 4.61 -16.75 -1.58
CA THR A 180 3.40 -17.54 -1.42
C THR A 180 2.23 -16.97 -2.23
N ALA A 181 1.32 -17.84 -2.66
CA ALA A 181 0.10 -17.48 -3.39
C ALA A 181 -1.06 -18.40 -3.01
N SER A 182 -2.28 -17.85 -2.97
CA SER A 182 -3.51 -18.64 -2.81
C SER A 182 -3.86 -19.47 -4.06
N GLY A 183 -3.42 -19.01 -5.22
CA GLY A 183 -3.76 -19.58 -6.53
C GLY A 183 -5.09 -19.09 -7.11
N GLY A 184 -5.81 -18.22 -6.39
CA GLY A 184 -7.08 -17.66 -6.85
C GLY A 184 -8.25 -18.65 -6.88
N PRO A 185 -9.44 -18.21 -7.34
CA PRO A 185 -10.66 -19.02 -7.36
C PRO A 185 -10.65 -20.16 -8.38
N PHE A 186 -9.76 -20.11 -9.37
CA PHE A 186 -9.70 -21.09 -10.47
C PHE A 186 -8.59 -22.12 -10.31
N ARG A 187 -7.91 -22.12 -9.17
CA ARG A 187 -6.84 -23.10 -8.88
C ARG A 187 -7.34 -24.53 -9.04
N GLY A 188 -6.59 -25.33 -9.81
CA GLY A 188 -6.88 -26.73 -10.08
C GLY A 188 -7.95 -27.00 -11.14
N ARG A 189 -8.50 -25.96 -11.79
CA ARG A 189 -9.41 -26.12 -12.92
C ARG A 189 -8.62 -26.35 -14.22
N THR A 190 -9.18 -27.18 -15.12
CA THR A 190 -8.66 -27.33 -16.47
C THR A 190 -9.16 -26.21 -17.37
N ILE A 191 -8.56 -26.05 -18.56
CA ILE A 191 -8.97 -25.04 -19.55
C ILE A 191 -10.45 -25.25 -19.95
N GLU A 192 -10.87 -26.50 -20.12
CA GLU A 192 -12.26 -26.82 -20.46
C GLU A 192 -13.25 -26.41 -19.37
N GLN A 193 -12.86 -26.56 -18.10
CA GLN A 193 -13.66 -26.13 -16.93
C GLN A 193 -13.71 -24.60 -16.78
N MET A 194 -12.88 -23.88 -17.55
CA MET A 194 -12.83 -22.43 -17.51
C MET A 194 -13.57 -21.75 -18.66
N SER A 195 -14.12 -22.53 -19.64
CA SER A 195 -14.80 -21.99 -20.83
C SER A 195 -16.01 -21.09 -20.50
N ASP A 196 -16.72 -21.39 -19.43
CA ASP A 196 -17.97 -20.72 -19.03
C ASP A 196 -17.81 -19.77 -17.82
N ILE A 197 -16.56 -19.41 -17.47
CA ILE A 197 -16.29 -18.49 -16.37
C ILE A 197 -16.87 -17.11 -16.65
N LYS A 198 -17.59 -16.57 -15.65
CA LYS A 198 -18.14 -15.22 -15.66
C LYS A 198 -17.32 -14.30 -14.75
N VAL A 199 -17.52 -13.00 -14.93
CA VAL A 199 -16.87 -11.96 -14.09
C VAL A 199 -17.17 -12.18 -12.61
N GLU A 200 -18.39 -12.59 -12.28
CA GLU A 200 -18.82 -12.86 -10.91
C GLU A 200 -18.03 -14.00 -10.25
N ASP A 201 -17.59 -14.98 -11.03
CA ASP A 201 -16.77 -16.08 -10.53
C ASP A 201 -15.34 -15.65 -10.25
N ALA A 202 -14.79 -14.78 -11.11
CA ALA A 202 -13.47 -14.17 -10.90
C ALA A 202 -13.44 -13.23 -9.67
N LEU A 203 -14.58 -12.63 -9.31
CA LEU A 203 -14.72 -11.75 -8.14
C LEU A 203 -14.90 -12.53 -6.81
N LYS A 204 -15.07 -13.85 -6.84
CA LYS A 204 -15.22 -14.70 -5.65
C LYS A 204 -13.86 -15.22 -5.20
N HIS A 205 -13.08 -14.38 -4.49
CA HIS A 205 -11.80 -14.87 -3.93
C HIS A 205 -12.06 -15.85 -2.77
N PRO A 206 -11.40 -17.04 -2.74
CA PRO A 206 -11.71 -18.10 -1.77
C PRO A 206 -11.42 -17.72 -0.32
N ASN A 207 -10.47 -16.81 -0.07
CA ASN A 207 -9.95 -16.53 1.27
C ASN A 207 -10.12 -15.07 1.72
N TRP A 208 -10.27 -14.10 0.80
CA TRP A 208 -10.17 -12.69 1.10
C TRP A 208 -11.28 -11.86 0.46
N ALA A 209 -11.81 -10.90 1.24
CA ALA A 209 -12.59 -9.80 0.69
C ALA A 209 -11.63 -8.66 0.34
N MET A 210 -11.45 -8.40 -0.95
CA MET A 210 -10.50 -7.41 -1.47
C MET A 210 -11.19 -6.45 -2.45
N GLY A 211 -10.47 -5.39 -2.85
CA GLY A 211 -10.92 -4.51 -3.92
C GLY A 211 -11.11 -5.26 -5.25
N ARG A 212 -12.00 -4.76 -6.12
CA ARG A 212 -12.36 -5.45 -7.38
C ARG A 212 -11.16 -5.73 -8.29
N LYS A 213 -10.26 -4.74 -8.46
CA LYS A 213 -9.08 -4.88 -9.33
C LYS A 213 -8.17 -6.01 -8.86
N ILE A 214 -7.74 -6.00 -7.61
CA ILE A 214 -6.83 -7.02 -7.07
C ILE A 214 -7.48 -8.41 -7.03
N THR A 215 -8.80 -8.50 -6.87
CA THR A 215 -9.53 -9.79 -6.92
C THR A 215 -9.48 -10.40 -8.32
N ILE A 216 -9.67 -9.60 -9.36
CA ILE A 216 -9.52 -10.05 -10.76
C ILE A 216 -8.07 -10.43 -11.07
N ASP A 217 -7.10 -9.61 -10.67
CA ASP A 217 -5.67 -9.89 -10.88
C ASP A 217 -5.26 -11.19 -10.18
N SER A 218 -5.80 -11.45 -8.98
CA SER A 218 -5.57 -12.70 -8.24
C SER A 218 -6.16 -13.92 -8.97
N SER A 219 -7.35 -13.76 -9.57
CA SER A 219 -8.03 -14.85 -10.27
C SER A 219 -7.25 -15.39 -11.47
N THR A 220 -6.45 -14.54 -12.09
CA THR A 220 -5.61 -14.85 -13.25
C THR A 220 -4.13 -15.05 -12.90
N MET A 221 -3.76 -14.97 -11.63
CA MET A 221 -2.37 -14.94 -11.15
C MET A 221 -1.55 -13.73 -11.64
N VAL A 222 -2.15 -12.76 -12.31
CA VAL A 222 -1.48 -11.50 -12.73
C VAL A 222 -0.96 -10.76 -11.50
N ASN A 223 -1.74 -10.70 -10.42
CA ASN A 223 -1.27 -10.09 -9.17
C ASN A 223 0.07 -10.70 -8.72
N LYS A 224 0.20 -12.02 -8.75
CA LYS A 224 1.44 -12.71 -8.35
C LYS A 224 2.60 -12.43 -9.32
N GLY A 225 2.33 -12.30 -10.60
CA GLY A 225 3.32 -11.86 -11.58
C GLY A 225 3.84 -10.44 -11.32
N LEU A 226 2.95 -9.51 -10.96
CA LEU A 226 3.33 -8.15 -10.54
C LEU A 226 4.18 -8.17 -9.27
N GLU A 227 3.83 -9.01 -8.31
CA GLU A 227 4.57 -9.17 -7.06
C GLU A 227 5.97 -9.75 -7.27
N VAL A 228 6.16 -10.68 -8.22
CA VAL A 228 7.51 -11.18 -8.59
C VAL A 228 8.39 -10.04 -9.11
N MET A 229 7.83 -9.18 -9.98
CA MET A 229 8.56 -8.02 -10.49
C MET A 229 8.86 -6.98 -9.40
N GLU A 230 7.92 -6.76 -8.48
CA GLU A 230 8.09 -5.88 -7.34
C GLU A 230 9.17 -6.39 -6.38
N ALA A 231 9.19 -7.71 -6.06
CA ALA A 231 10.18 -8.34 -5.21
C ALA A 231 11.62 -8.14 -5.74
N ARG A 232 11.81 -8.21 -7.05
CA ARG A 232 13.10 -7.94 -7.69
C ARG A 232 13.64 -6.56 -7.31
N TRP A 233 12.78 -5.55 -7.40
CA TRP A 233 13.19 -4.17 -7.09
C TRP A 233 13.37 -3.92 -5.61
N LEU A 234 12.43 -4.37 -4.77
CA LEU A 234 12.47 -4.13 -3.32
C LEU A 234 13.66 -4.80 -2.64
N PHE A 235 14.01 -6.01 -3.07
CA PHE A 235 14.99 -6.84 -2.39
C PHE A 235 16.29 -7.01 -3.17
N GLY A 236 16.41 -6.40 -4.36
CA GLY A 236 17.63 -6.44 -5.17
C GLY A 236 18.01 -7.85 -5.62
N VAL A 237 17.02 -8.70 -5.89
CA VAL A 237 17.23 -10.08 -6.35
C VAL A 237 16.96 -10.23 -7.85
N GLU A 238 17.54 -11.26 -8.46
CA GLU A 238 17.22 -11.61 -9.84
C GLU A 238 15.93 -12.43 -9.91
N LEU A 239 15.28 -12.47 -11.09
CA LEU A 239 13.97 -13.12 -11.24
C LEU A 239 14.01 -14.63 -10.98
N ASP A 240 15.12 -15.29 -11.26
CA ASP A 240 15.33 -16.73 -11.00
C ASP A 240 15.49 -17.05 -9.49
N GLN A 241 15.77 -16.03 -8.67
CA GLN A 241 15.78 -16.15 -7.22
C GLN A 241 14.37 -16.06 -6.60
N VAL A 242 13.34 -15.69 -7.37
CA VAL A 242 11.95 -15.60 -6.87
C VAL A 242 11.14 -16.79 -7.34
N GLN A 243 10.77 -17.66 -6.42
CA GLN A 243 9.95 -18.83 -6.69
C GLN A 243 8.54 -18.65 -6.13
N VAL A 244 7.52 -18.74 -6.99
CA VAL A 244 6.12 -18.73 -6.54
C VAL A 244 5.72 -20.10 -5.98
N VAL A 245 5.16 -20.10 -4.78
CA VAL A 245 4.66 -21.30 -4.10
C VAL A 245 3.15 -21.15 -3.88
N VAL A 246 2.36 -21.96 -4.59
CA VAL A 246 0.90 -21.93 -4.45
C VAL A 246 0.47 -22.90 -3.34
N ARG A 247 -0.14 -22.35 -2.26
CA ARG A 247 -0.69 -23.13 -1.14
C ARG A 247 -2.08 -22.63 -0.75
N SER A 248 -2.97 -23.58 -0.43
CA SER A 248 -4.33 -23.27 0.05
C SER A 248 -4.36 -22.71 1.48
N GLU A 249 -3.28 -22.88 2.23
CA GLU A 249 -3.17 -22.58 3.66
C GLU A 249 -2.27 -21.39 3.98
N GLU A 250 -2.01 -20.52 3.00
CA GLU A 250 -1.17 -19.33 3.15
C GLU A 250 -1.47 -18.53 4.43
N ARG A 251 -2.74 -18.47 4.79
CA ARG A 251 -3.22 -17.77 6.00
C ARG A 251 -2.80 -18.40 7.33
N ARG A 252 -2.54 -19.71 7.37
CA ARG A 252 -2.17 -20.44 8.60
C ARG A 252 -0.69 -20.29 8.92
N VAL A 253 0.18 -20.22 7.92
CA VAL A 253 1.63 -20.12 8.10
C VAL A 253 2.00 -18.87 8.89
N GLY A 254 1.40 -17.71 8.60
CA GLY A 254 1.64 -16.49 9.35
C GLY A 254 1.12 -16.49 10.79
N LYS A 255 0.06 -17.26 11.10
CA LYS A 255 -0.46 -17.42 12.46
C LYS A 255 0.38 -18.40 13.28
N GLU A 256 0.84 -19.47 12.68
CA GLU A 256 1.66 -20.49 13.38
C GLU A 256 3.05 -19.99 13.71
N CYS A 257 3.65 -19.13 12.87
CA CYS A 257 4.90 -18.45 13.22
C CYS A 257 4.76 -17.57 14.46
N ARG A 258 3.61 -16.91 14.68
CA ARG A 258 3.38 -16.11 15.91
C ARG A 258 3.16 -16.95 17.17
N SER A 259 2.60 -18.16 17.06
CA SER A 259 2.33 -19.01 18.22
C SER A 259 3.56 -19.80 18.69
N ARG A 260 4.58 -19.99 17.85
CA ARG A 260 5.83 -20.68 18.22
C ARG A 260 6.88 -19.78 18.88
N TRP A 261 6.68 -18.48 18.89
CA TRP A 261 7.54 -17.52 19.59
C TRP A 261 6.97 -17.11 20.95
N SER A 262 6.37 -18.03 21.66
CA SER A 262 6.12 -17.87 23.10
C SER A 262 7.45 -18.05 23.83
N PRO A 263 7.90 -17.11 24.70
CA PRO A 263 9.18 -17.22 25.39
C PRO A 263 9.21 -18.29 26.51
N TYR A 264 8.24 -19.21 26.52
CA TYR A 264 8.17 -20.31 27.47
C TYR A 264 8.08 -21.66 26.73
N HIS A 265 9.20 -22.08 26.20
CA HIS A 265 9.59 -23.49 26.06
C HIS A 265 11.10 -23.58 26.16
#